data_bd265f21ad5f26af0afc6634873995e6
#
_entry.id   bd265f21ad5f26af0afc6634873995e6
#
_cell.length_a   1.000
_cell.length_b   1.000
_cell.length_c   1.000
_cell.angle_alpha   90.00
_cell.angle_beta   90.00
_cell.angle_gamma   90.00
#
_symmetry.space_group_name_H-M   'P 1'
#
loop_
_entity.id
_entity.type
_entity.pdbx_description
1 polymer ?
#
loop_
_entity_poly.entity_id
_entity_poly.type
_entity_poly.pdbx_seq_one_letter_code
_entity_poly.pdbx_strand_id
1 'polypeptide(L)'
;MIPKILIMLKGFAVLPADTFADGPPAGEGISANGRTGPFPGQPVQGFSGVQFAPDADGKFWFLSDNGFGSEENSSDYLLRLYQLDPNFAGTEEGDGSVEVEAFIQLSDPDNLIPFLITNEDTSERLLTGADFDIESFVIDGDGDIWIGEEFGPYLLHFNEAGELLEAPIATPTFQELNTLNGQDPLVIAHRGASGDFPEHTLEAYKAAIAQGADFIEPDLAITSDGVLIARHEPTLAQVELDENGEILLDDDGNPIVKQDSTLTTNVADLPEFADRLTVKSLDGVPTGGWFAEDFTFEELEESVRARQSRDFRDPAFDDLFKIPSLEQVIELVQQVEAETGVQ
;
A
#
# COMPACT_ATOMS: atom_id res chain seq x y z
N MET A 1 31.55 -1.75 -15.85
CA MET A 1 31.20 -2.80 -14.86
C MET A 1 30.35 -2.06 -13.84
N ILE A 2 29.03 -2.11 -14.00
CA ILE A 2 28.06 -1.50 -13.07
C ILE A 2 28.15 -2.33 -11.79
N PRO A 3 28.31 -1.73 -10.62
CA PRO A 3 28.28 -2.50 -9.37
C PRO A 3 26.90 -3.16 -9.25
N LYS A 4 26.88 -4.48 -9.08
CA LYS A 4 25.64 -5.17 -8.73
C LYS A 4 25.18 -4.62 -7.38
N ILE A 5 24.01 -3.96 -7.37
CA ILE A 5 23.35 -3.56 -6.13
C ILE A 5 22.67 -4.82 -5.61
N LEU A 6 23.21 -5.41 -4.57
CA LEU A 6 22.55 -6.48 -3.85
C LEU A 6 21.65 -5.84 -2.79
N ILE A 7 20.36 -5.84 -3.04
CA ILE A 7 19.35 -5.41 -2.05
C ILE A 7 19.08 -6.62 -1.17
N MET A 8 19.41 -6.49 0.11
CA MET A 8 19.12 -7.50 1.13
C MET A 8 18.33 -6.86 2.25
N LEU A 9 17.27 -7.52 2.69
CA LEU A 9 16.59 -7.15 3.92
C LEU A 9 17.60 -7.24 5.08
N LYS A 10 17.90 -6.09 5.69
CA LYS A 10 18.90 -6.01 6.78
C LYS A 10 18.28 -6.06 8.16
N GLY A 11 16.98 -5.79 8.26
CA GLY A 11 16.23 -5.81 9.51
C GLY A 11 14.75 -5.68 9.25
N PHE A 12 13.97 -6.01 10.25
CA PHE A 12 12.52 -5.81 10.27
C PHE A 12 12.08 -5.34 11.65
N ALA A 13 10.95 -4.65 11.71
CA ALA A 13 10.27 -4.32 12.95
C ALA A 13 8.76 -4.51 12.75
N VAL A 14 8.06 -4.90 13.80
CA VAL A 14 6.62 -5.24 13.74
C VAL A 14 5.87 -4.39 14.74
N LEU A 15 4.91 -3.61 14.25
CA LEU A 15 3.92 -2.95 15.07
C LEU A 15 2.77 -3.95 15.33
N PRO A 16 2.46 -4.30 16.60
CA PRO A 16 1.35 -5.21 16.88
C PRO A 16 0.01 -4.63 16.39
N ALA A 17 -0.83 -5.48 15.77
CA ALA A 17 -2.14 -5.05 15.25
C ALA A 17 -3.11 -4.53 16.33
N ASP A 18 -2.88 -4.84 17.61
CA ASP A 18 -3.64 -4.30 18.75
C ASP A 18 -2.96 -3.07 19.36
N THR A 19 -2.27 -2.27 18.54
CA THR A 19 -1.69 -0.98 18.95
C THR A 19 -2.73 0.12 18.76
N PHE A 20 -3.03 0.85 19.85
CA PHE A 20 -4.01 1.94 19.87
C PHE A 20 -3.37 3.20 20.40
N ALA A 21 -3.63 4.31 19.72
CA ALA A 21 -3.28 5.64 20.20
C ALA A 21 -4.43 6.24 21.01
N ASP A 22 -4.11 7.26 21.82
CA ASP A 22 -5.09 8.00 22.61
C ASP A 22 -6.16 8.63 21.73
N GLY A 23 -7.41 8.52 22.15
CA GLY A 23 -8.57 9.06 21.44
C GLY A 23 -9.86 8.37 21.82
N PRO A 24 -10.98 8.77 21.21
CA PRO A 24 -12.25 8.07 21.40
C PRO A 24 -12.15 6.63 20.87
N PRO A 25 -13.01 5.70 21.34
CA PRO A 25 -13.16 4.40 20.73
C PRO A 25 -13.51 4.52 19.23
N ALA A 26 -12.98 3.61 18.42
CA ALA A 26 -13.22 3.56 16.97
C ALA A 26 -13.61 2.16 16.50
N GLY A 27 -14.16 2.04 15.30
CA GLY A 27 -14.54 0.76 14.69
C GLY A 27 -15.88 0.24 15.19
N GLU A 28 -16.88 1.10 15.44
CA GLU A 28 -18.22 0.65 15.79
C GLU A 28 -18.83 -0.17 14.64
N GLY A 29 -19.22 -1.41 14.93
CA GLY A 29 -19.76 -2.33 13.93
C GLY A 29 -18.72 -3.09 13.11
N ILE A 30 -17.44 -2.81 13.29
CA ILE A 30 -16.35 -3.55 12.61
C ILE A 30 -16.17 -4.92 13.24
N SER A 31 -16.05 -5.94 12.37
CA SER A 31 -15.64 -7.29 12.77
C SER A 31 -14.74 -7.83 11.67
N ALA A 32 -13.43 -7.86 11.92
CA ALA A 32 -12.42 -8.32 10.99
C ALA A 32 -11.21 -8.91 11.74
N ASN A 33 -10.51 -9.83 11.13
CA ASN A 33 -9.25 -10.37 11.64
C ASN A 33 -9.35 -10.95 13.06
N GLY A 34 -10.51 -11.57 13.39
CA GLY A 34 -10.79 -12.11 14.73
C GLY A 34 -11.00 -11.06 15.83
N ARG A 35 -11.15 -9.80 15.46
CA ARG A 35 -11.39 -8.65 16.35
C ARG A 35 -12.76 -8.07 16.09
N THR A 36 -13.38 -7.54 17.13
CA THR A 36 -14.68 -6.87 17.05
C THR A 36 -14.59 -5.53 17.79
N GLY A 37 -14.97 -4.46 17.09
CA GLY A 37 -15.08 -3.12 17.68
C GLY A 37 -16.33 -2.92 18.55
N PRO A 38 -16.48 -1.75 19.19
CA PRO A 38 -15.52 -0.66 19.11
C PRO A 38 -14.21 -0.99 19.84
N PHE A 39 -13.09 -0.55 19.27
CA PHE A 39 -11.77 -0.67 19.86
C PHE A 39 -11.55 0.38 20.96
N PRO A 40 -10.63 0.16 21.92
CA PRO A 40 -10.50 1.03 23.10
C PRO A 40 -9.91 2.43 22.80
N GLY A 41 -9.39 2.67 21.61
CA GLY A 41 -8.78 3.91 21.14
C GLY A 41 -8.69 3.91 19.63
N GLN A 42 -7.85 4.77 19.07
CA GLN A 42 -7.63 4.88 17.63
C GLN A 42 -6.60 3.85 17.18
N PRO A 43 -6.95 2.87 16.31
CA PRO A 43 -5.99 1.88 15.82
C PRO A 43 -4.84 2.53 15.04
N VAL A 44 -3.61 2.12 15.33
CA VAL A 44 -2.42 2.57 14.61
C VAL A 44 -2.12 1.54 13.53
N GLN A 45 -2.69 1.74 12.35
CA GLN A 45 -2.67 0.80 11.23
C GLN A 45 -2.96 1.49 9.89
N GLY A 46 -2.96 0.74 8.77
CA GLY A 46 -3.36 1.25 7.46
C GLY A 46 -2.41 2.34 6.97
N PHE A 47 -1.11 2.06 6.86
CA PHE A 47 -0.15 3.08 6.46
C PHE A 47 -0.04 3.13 4.94
N SER A 48 -0.43 4.26 4.37
CA SER A 48 -0.36 4.56 2.94
C SER A 48 0.83 5.45 2.56
N GLY A 49 1.48 6.08 3.52
CA GLY A 49 2.64 6.93 3.26
C GLY A 49 3.68 6.88 4.37
N VAL A 50 4.95 7.09 4.01
CA VAL A 50 6.07 7.16 4.96
C VAL A 50 7.09 8.22 4.53
N GLN A 51 7.59 9.00 5.51
CA GLN A 51 8.68 9.96 5.33
C GLN A 51 9.61 9.93 6.54
N PHE A 52 10.91 10.15 6.33
CA PHE A 52 11.84 10.37 7.45
C PHE A 52 11.40 11.58 8.26
N ALA A 53 11.39 11.47 9.59
CA ALA A 53 11.15 12.62 10.46
C ALA A 53 12.33 13.59 10.36
N PRO A 54 12.13 14.87 9.96
CA PRO A 54 13.22 15.78 9.60
C PRO A 54 14.21 16.03 10.74
N ASP A 55 13.71 16.03 11.98
CA ASP A 55 14.48 16.40 13.17
C ASP A 55 14.74 15.25 14.15
N ALA A 56 14.43 14.02 13.74
CA ALA A 56 14.53 12.85 14.63
C ALA A 56 15.29 11.71 13.97
N ASP A 57 16.53 11.47 14.41
CA ASP A 57 17.42 10.42 13.89
C ASP A 57 16.79 9.03 14.06
N GLY A 58 16.56 8.34 12.93
CA GLY A 58 16.01 6.99 12.89
C GLY A 58 14.50 6.87 13.01
N LYS A 59 13.75 7.98 13.13
CA LYS A 59 12.28 7.99 13.22
C LYS A 59 11.63 8.34 11.90
N PHE A 60 10.35 7.95 11.79
CA PHE A 60 9.58 8.14 10.57
C PHE A 60 8.19 8.70 10.89
N TRP A 61 7.67 9.52 10.00
CA TRP A 61 6.26 9.83 9.94
C TRP A 61 5.55 8.85 9.01
N PHE A 62 4.44 8.31 9.47
CA PHE A 62 3.54 7.44 8.72
C PHE A 62 2.16 8.07 8.63
N LEU A 63 1.60 8.09 7.44
CA LEU A 63 0.22 8.47 7.20
C LEU A 63 -0.66 7.23 7.30
N SER A 64 -1.71 7.26 8.13
CA SER A 64 -2.76 6.24 8.07
C SER A 64 -3.78 6.60 6.98
N ASP A 65 -4.35 5.58 6.33
CA ASP A 65 -5.45 5.71 5.38
C ASP A 65 -6.79 6.08 6.04
N ASN A 66 -7.92 5.74 5.42
CA ASN A 66 -9.25 5.96 6.00
C ASN A 66 -9.59 5.05 7.20
N GLY A 67 -8.77 4.08 7.51
CA GLY A 67 -8.80 3.24 8.72
C GLY A 67 -9.56 1.92 8.58
N PHE A 68 -10.78 1.90 8.06
CA PHE A 68 -11.59 0.68 7.98
C PHE A 68 -12.02 0.32 6.55
N GLY A 69 -11.41 0.95 5.54
CA GLY A 69 -11.49 0.57 4.13
C GLY A 69 -12.69 1.13 3.36
N SER A 70 -13.58 1.88 4.00
CA SER A 70 -14.64 2.62 3.30
C SER A 70 -15.15 3.82 4.11
N GLU A 71 -15.68 4.82 3.41
CA GLU A 71 -16.33 6.00 3.98
C GLU A 71 -17.43 5.61 5.01
N GLU A 72 -18.25 4.61 4.68
CA GLU A 72 -19.42 4.21 5.47
C GLU A 72 -19.07 3.67 6.85
N ASN A 73 -17.88 3.10 7.04
CA ASN A 73 -17.46 2.44 8.28
C ASN A 73 -16.33 3.13 9.03
N SER A 74 -15.85 4.27 8.54
CA SER A 74 -14.66 4.98 9.06
C SER A 74 -14.98 6.34 9.72
N SER A 75 -16.25 6.59 10.07
CA SER A 75 -16.67 7.85 10.68
C SER A 75 -16.15 8.10 12.10
N ASP A 76 -15.71 7.06 12.79
CA ASP A 76 -15.11 7.13 14.13
C ASP A 76 -13.57 6.92 14.11
N TYR A 77 -12.98 6.77 12.93
CA TYR A 77 -11.54 6.70 12.74
C TYR A 77 -10.96 8.08 12.44
N LEU A 78 -10.11 8.59 13.34
CA LEU A 78 -9.50 9.91 13.20
C LEU A 78 -8.28 9.88 12.29
N LEU A 79 -8.26 10.75 11.28
CA LEU A 79 -7.13 10.86 10.35
C LEU A 79 -5.91 11.46 11.03
N ARG A 80 -4.77 10.75 10.96
CA ARG A 80 -3.54 11.10 11.67
C ARG A 80 -2.27 10.75 10.90
N LEU A 81 -1.23 11.52 11.18
CA LEU A 81 0.14 11.09 10.94
C LEU A 81 0.73 10.59 12.25
N TYR A 82 1.37 9.42 12.24
CA TYR A 82 2.01 8.83 13.40
C TYR A 82 3.53 8.90 13.29
N GLN A 83 4.21 9.36 14.34
CA GLN A 83 5.66 9.26 14.43
C GLN A 83 6.04 7.93 15.08
N LEU A 84 6.72 7.08 14.33
CA LEU A 84 7.16 5.76 14.77
C LEU A 84 8.68 5.69 14.87
N ASP A 85 9.13 4.96 15.89
CA ASP A 85 10.54 4.62 16.12
C ASP A 85 10.73 3.10 16.00
N PRO A 86 11.14 2.58 14.82
CA PRO A 86 11.35 1.16 14.63
C PRO A 86 12.72 0.73 15.14
N ASN A 87 12.75 -0.23 16.05
CA ASN A 87 13.95 -0.88 16.57
C ASN A 87 14.23 -2.16 15.77
N PHE A 88 14.84 -2.03 14.60
CA PHE A 88 14.97 -3.11 13.61
C PHE A 88 15.73 -4.33 14.13
N ALA A 89 15.07 -5.49 14.23
CA ALA A 89 15.72 -6.78 14.41
C ALA A 89 16.63 -7.10 13.20
N GLY A 90 17.73 -7.81 13.45
CA GLY A 90 18.76 -8.08 12.41
C GLY A 90 19.89 -7.05 12.41
N THR A 91 19.77 -5.94 13.13
CA THR A 91 20.86 -5.04 13.53
C THR A 91 21.48 -5.50 14.85
N GLU A 92 22.68 -4.99 15.22
CA GLU A 92 23.42 -5.47 16.41
C GLU A 92 22.64 -5.28 17.73
N GLU A 93 21.70 -4.35 17.82
CA GLU A 93 20.99 -3.98 19.05
C GLU A 93 19.45 -4.03 18.93
N GLY A 94 18.88 -4.25 17.75
CA GLY A 94 17.43 -4.18 17.51
C GLY A 94 16.68 -5.45 17.90
N ASP A 95 15.50 -5.31 18.50
CA ASP A 95 14.63 -6.41 18.94
C ASP A 95 13.40 -6.61 18.05
N GLY A 96 13.20 -5.77 17.04
CA GLY A 96 12.08 -5.85 16.11
C GLY A 96 10.82 -5.15 16.59
N SER A 97 10.87 -4.39 17.67
CA SER A 97 9.74 -3.60 18.16
C SER A 97 9.57 -2.29 17.41
N VAL A 98 8.38 -1.69 17.52
CA VAL A 98 8.08 -0.33 17.04
C VAL A 98 7.44 0.45 18.19
N GLU A 99 7.95 1.65 18.48
CA GLU A 99 7.36 2.56 19.45
C GLU A 99 6.56 3.65 18.73
N VAL A 100 5.34 3.93 19.22
CA VAL A 100 4.53 5.06 18.76
C VAL A 100 4.86 6.26 19.63
N GLU A 101 5.62 7.20 19.10
CA GLU A 101 6.16 8.34 19.85
C GLU A 101 5.17 9.51 19.97
N ALA A 102 4.52 9.82 18.85
CA ALA A 102 3.61 10.96 18.74
C ALA A 102 2.63 10.76 17.59
N PHE A 103 1.66 11.65 17.50
CA PHE A 103 0.82 11.80 16.31
C PHE A 103 0.44 13.26 16.07
N ILE A 104 0.18 13.57 14.80
CA ILE A 104 -0.45 14.82 14.35
C ILE A 104 -1.90 14.50 14.00
N GLN A 105 -2.85 15.17 14.65
CA GLN A 105 -4.27 15.02 14.39
C GLN A 105 -4.73 16.00 13.31
N LEU A 106 -5.34 15.50 12.22
CA LEU A 106 -5.85 16.37 11.16
C LEU A 106 -7.19 16.99 11.54
N SER A 107 -7.37 18.29 11.24
CA SER A 107 -8.56 19.07 11.63
C SER A 107 -8.81 20.26 10.70
N ASP A 108 -10.04 20.77 10.73
CA ASP A 108 -10.48 21.97 9.99
C ASP A 108 -11.14 23.00 10.93
N PRO A 109 -10.41 23.55 11.93
CA PRO A 109 -11.00 24.42 12.95
C PRO A 109 -11.57 25.75 12.38
N ASP A 110 -11.05 26.20 11.23
CA ASP A 110 -11.47 27.43 10.56
C ASP A 110 -12.61 27.23 9.57
N ASN A 111 -13.17 26.00 9.47
CA ASN A 111 -14.29 25.66 8.60
C ASN A 111 -14.04 26.01 7.12
N LEU A 112 -12.90 25.56 6.61
CA LEU A 112 -12.44 25.80 5.23
C LEU A 112 -12.98 24.77 4.24
N ILE A 113 -13.39 23.59 4.72
CA ILE A 113 -13.98 22.53 3.88
C ILE A 113 -15.39 22.95 3.45
N PRO A 114 -15.68 23.03 2.13
CA PRO A 114 -16.93 23.57 1.61
C PRO A 114 -18.08 22.55 1.54
N PHE A 115 -17.94 21.38 2.13
CA PHE A 115 -18.94 20.31 2.18
C PHE A 115 -19.07 19.74 3.60
N LEU A 116 -20.06 18.88 3.81
CA LEU A 116 -20.32 18.27 5.12
C LEU A 116 -19.18 17.32 5.50
N ILE A 117 -18.74 17.43 6.75
CA ILE A 117 -17.79 16.49 7.38
C ILE A 117 -18.42 15.86 8.62
N THR A 118 -17.89 14.73 9.05
CA THR A 118 -18.41 13.94 10.17
C THR A 118 -18.55 14.78 11.46
N ASN A 119 -17.54 15.58 11.79
CA ASN A 119 -17.48 16.37 13.03
C ASN A 119 -17.77 17.87 12.82
N GLU A 120 -18.64 18.22 11.86
CA GLU A 120 -18.91 19.62 11.48
C GLU A 120 -19.44 20.51 12.62
N ASP A 121 -20.15 19.92 13.58
CA ASP A 121 -20.77 20.64 14.71
C ASP A 121 -19.82 20.80 15.94
N THR A 122 -18.56 20.30 15.83
CA THR A 122 -17.57 20.41 16.91
C THR A 122 -16.64 21.61 16.70
N SER A 123 -16.04 22.13 17.78
CA SER A 123 -15.10 23.25 17.65
C SER A 123 -13.77 22.87 17.01
N GLU A 124 -13.31 21.65 17.25
CA GLU A 124 -12.07 21.14 16.70
C GLU A 124 -12.20 20.66 15.26
N ARG A 125 -13.39 20.26 14.83
CA ARG A 125 -13.69 19.73 13.50
C ARG A 125 -12.64 18.70 13.05
N LEU A 126 -12.39 17.69 13.92
CA LEU A 126 -11.43 16.63 13.66
C LEU A 126 -11.87 15.82 12.43
N LEU A 127 -10.93 15.60 11.51
CA LEU A 127 -11.19 14.85 10.29
C LEU A 127 -11.16 13.34 10.54
N THR A 128 -12.04 12.62 9.85
CA THR A 128 -12.23 11.17 9.96
C THR A 128 -12.03 10.48 8.62
N GLY A 129 -11.88 9.16 8.65
CA GLY A 129 -11.80 8.34 7.44
C GLY A 129 -13.08 8.30 6.60
N ALA A 130 -14.21 8.87 7.11
CA ALA A 130 -15.41 9.10 6.32
C ALA A 130 -15.37 10.43 5.55
N ASP A 131 -14.46 11.33 5.91
CA ASP A 131 -14.33 12.64 5.26
C ASP A 131 -13.35 12.59 4.09
N PHE A 132 -12.24 11.83 4.24
CA PHE A 132 -11.19 11.67 3.23
C PHE A 132 -10.54 10.30 3.31
N ASP A 133 -10.08 9.80 2.17
CA ASP A 133 -9.20 8.63 2.04
C ASP A 133 -7.79 9.11 1.67
N ILE A 134 -6.97 9.30 2.70
CA ILE A 134 -5.66 9.91 2.57
C ILE A 134 -4.59 8.87 2.25
N GLU A 135 -3.88 9.04 1.09
CA GLU A 135 -3.03 8.01 0.51
C GLU A 135 -1.54 8.39 0.41
N SER A 136 -1.26 9.67 0.45
CA SER A 136 0.12 10.15 0.31
C SER A 136 0.33 11.46 1.04
N PHE A 137 1.57 11.72 1.51
CA PHE A 137 1.89 12.98 2.13
C PHE A 137 3.33 13.41 1.89
N VAL A 138 3.57 14.71 2.06
CA VAL A 138 4.90 15.31 2.13
C VAL A 138 4.87 16.38 3.24
N ILE A 139 5.87 16.35 4.12
CA ILE A 139 6.17 17.46 5.02
C ILE A 139 7.26 18.28 4.32
N ASP A 140 6.94 19.52 4.00
CA ASP A 140 7.85 20.38 3.25
C ASP A 140 8.91 21.07 4.13
N GLY A 141 9.73 21.94 3.52
CA GLY A 141 10.84 22.61 4.22
C GLY A 141 10.42 23.66 5.25
N ASP A 142 9.17 24.10 5.22
CA ASP A 142 8.58 25.05 6.16
C ASP A 142 7.82 24.33 7.29
N GLY A 143 7.65 23.00 7.18
CA GLY A 143 6.96 22.14 8.13
C GLY A 143 5.49 21.92 7.80
N ASP A 144 4.99 22.48 6.72
CA ASP A 144 3.61 22.29 6.28
C ASP A 144 3.43 20.90 5.68
N ILE A 145 2.22 20.35 5.84
CA ILE A 145 1.89 18.99 5.45
C ILE A 145 0.96 19.03 4.25
N TRP A 146 1.40 18.42 3.17
CA TRP A 146 0.61 18.24 1.95
C TRP A 146 0.15 16.79 1.85
N ILE A 147 -1.16 16.56 1.66
CA ILE A 147 -1.76 15.24 1.64
C ILE A 147 -2.59 15.07 0.37
N GLY A 148 -2.34 13.99 -0.38
CA GLY A 148 -3.21 13.51 -1.45
C GLY A 148 -4.25 12.55 -0.91
N GLU A 149 -5.50 12.69 -1.36
CA GLU A 149 -6.63 11.84 -0.98
C GLU A 149 -7.42 11.41 -2.22
N GLU A 150 -8.21 10.34 -2.14
CA GLU A 150 -8.81 9.76 -3.35
C GLU A 150 -10.35 9.77 -3.41
N PHE A 151 -11.07 10.13 -2.35
CA PHE A 151 -12.53 10.24 -2.42
C PHE A 151 -12.98 11.39 -3.32
N GLY A 152 -12.30 12.56 -3.26
CA GLY A 152 -12.69 13.78 -3.90
C GLY A 152 -12.15 14.10 -5.30
N PRO A 153 -11.06 13.59 -5.87
CA PRO A 153 -9.72 13.58 -5.32
C PRO A 153 -9.21 15.02 -5.06
N TYR A 154 -8.67 15.26 -3.90
CA TYR A 154 -8.16 16.56 -3.47
C TYR A 154 -6.68 16.51 -3.07
N LEU A 155 -6.04 17.67 -3.11
CA LEU A 155 -4.82 17.95 -2.38
C LEU A 155 -5.18 18.78 -1.15
N LEU A 156 -4.79 18.34 0.02
CA LEU A 156 -5.05 18.97 1.30
C LEU A 156 -3.76 19.60 1.82
N HIS A 157 -3.85 20.81 2.41
CA HIS A 157 -2.71 21.55 2.91
C HIS A 157 -2.91 21.91 4.38
N PHE A 158 -2.06 21.40 5.25
CA PHE A 158 -2.11 21.58 6.70
C PHE A 158 -0.84 22.24 7.22
N ASN A 159 -0.95 22.93 8.36
CA ASN A 159 0.22 23.37 9.11
C ASN A 159 0.86 22.21 9.90
N GLU A 160 1.98 22.47 10.58
CA GLU A 160 2.71 21.50 11.42
C GLU A 160 1.88 20.90 12.57
N ALA A 161 0.79 21.56 12.98
CA ALA A 161 -0.13 21.08 14.02
C ALA A 161 -1.27 20.20 13.45
N GLY A 162 -1.38 20.04 12.12
CA GLY A 162 -2.44 19.30 11.45
C GLY A 162 -3.73 20.08 11.25
N GLU A 163 -3.68 21.42 11.32
CA GLU A 163 -4.83 22.28 11.04
C GLU A 163 -4.84 22.68 9.56
N LEU A 164 -5.98 22.52 8.89
CA LEU A 164 -6.14 22.85 7.48
C LEU A 164 -5.91 24.34 7.22
N LEU A 165 -5.07 24.68 6.25
CA LEU A 165 -4.69 26.07 5.93
C LEU A 165 -5.54 26.72 4.84
N GLU A 166 -6.13 25.92 3.96
CA GLU A 166 -6.98 26.39 2.86
C GLU A 166 -8.00 25.31 2.47
N ALA A 167 -9.02 25.69 1.71
CA ALA A 167 -10.01 24.74 1.22
C ALA A 167 -9.35 23.62 0.40
N PRO A 168 -9.87 22.38 0.46
CA PRO A 168 -9.36 21.27 -0.36
C PRO A 168 -9.22 21.67 -1.82
N ILE A 169 -8.03 21.47 -2.37
CA ILE A 169 -7.69 21.84 -3.75
C ILE A 169 -8.08 20.66 -4.64
N ALA A 170 -9.13 20.82 -5.46
CA ALA A 170 -9.50 19.79 -6.40
C ALA A 170 -8.34 19.50 -7.37
N THR A 171 -7.94 18.23 -7.49
CA THR A 171 -6.92 17.86 -8.46
C THR A 171 -7.48 18.07 -9.87
N PRO A 172 -6.75 18.73 -10.76
CA PRO A 172 -7.25 19.02 -12.09
C PRO A 172 -7.44 17.74 -12.89
N THR A 173 -8.53 17.67 -13.64
CA THR A 173 -8.63 16.69 -14.72
C THR A 173 -7.51 16.93 -15.72
N PHE A 174 -7.01 15.90 -16.37
CA PHE A 174 -5.82 15.88 -17.27
C PHE A 174 -5.65 17.05 -18.26
N GLN A 175 -6.60 17.99 -18.34
CA GLN A 175 -6.58 19.10 -19.29
C GLN A 175 -6.08 20.44 -18.73
N GLU A 176 -5.95 20.62 -17.42
CA GLU A 176 -5.44 21.87 -16.81
C GLU A 176 -4.59 21.56 -15.57
N LEU A 177 -3.39 21.03 -15.79
CA LEU A 177 -2.40 20.86 -14.74
C LEU A 177 -1.87 22.22 -14.30
N ASN A 178 -2.36 22.76 -13.20
CA ASN A 178 -1.76 23.91 -12.55
C ASN A 178 -0.55 23.48 -11.73
N THR A 179 0.54 24.19 -11.90
CA THR A 179 1.77 23.93 -11.15
C THR A 179 1.69 24.62 -9.79
N LEU A 180 1.74 23.87 -8.69
CA LEU A 180 1.71 24.43 -7.32
C LEU A 180 2.92 25.32 -7.02
N ASN A 181 4.09 24.95 -7.58
CA ASN A 181 5.37 25.62 -7.36
C ASN A 181 6.02 26.11 -8.66
N GLY A 182 5.29 26.16 -9.78
CA GLY A 182 5.82 26.51 -11.10
C GLY A 182 6.55 25.34 -11.81
N GLN A 183 6.47 24.13 -11.25
CA GLN A 183 6.95 22.90 -11.88
C GLN A 183 5.73 22.06 -12.31
N ASP A 184 5.90 21.24 -13.32
CA ASP A 184 4.85 20.29 -13.72
C ASP A 184 4.63 19.26 -12.61
N PRO A 185 3.37 18.80 -12.39
CA PRO A 185 3.08 17.73 -11.44
C PRO A 185 3.87 16.46 -11.78
N LEU A 186 4.35 15.79 -10.75
CA LEU A 186 5.02 14.50 -10.91
C LEU A 186 3.97 13.39 -11.03
N VAL A 187 4.18 12.50 -12.00
CA VAL A 187 3.33 11.35 -12.23
C VAL A 187 3.99 10.11 -11.64
N ILE A 188 3.34 9.53 -10.63
CA ILE A 188 3.76 8.27 -10.01
C ILE A 188 2.93 7.14 -10.60
N ALA A 189 3.57 6.20 -11.29
CA ALA A 189 2.91 5.05 -11.87
C ALA A 189 2.76 3.94 -10.82
N HIS A 190 1.65 3.96 -10.07
CA HIS A 190 1.27 2.97 -9.09
C HIS A 190 1.13 1.59 -9.77
N ARG A 191 2.03 0.67 -9.46
CA ARG A 191 2.15 -0.68 -10.05
C ARG A 191 2.43 -0.72 -11.55
N GLY A 192 2.92 0.40 -12.13
CA GLY A 192 3.12 0.55 -13.57
C GLY A 192 1.85 0.98 -14.32
N ALA A 193 1.82 0.81 -15.64
CA ALA A 193 0.62 1.05 -16.47
C ALA A 193 -0.40 -0.10 -16.28
N SER A 194 -0.92 -0.24 -15.08
CA SER A 194 -1.74 -1.37 -14.63
C SER A 194 -3.13 -1.43 -15.27
N GLY A 195 -3.56 -0.36 -15.94
CA GLY A 195 -4.75 -0.36 -16.79
C GLY A 195 -4.57 -1.13 -18.08
N ASP A 196 -3.35 -1.14 -18.62
CA ASP A 196 -3.01 -1.71 -19.94
C ASP A 196 -2.33 -3.08 -19.84
N PHE A 197 -1.56 -3.31 -18.76
CA PHE A 197 -0.75 -4.51 -18.57
C PHE A 197 -0.99 -5.13 -17.18
N PRO A 198 -0.70 -6.43 -16.98
CA PRO A 198 -0.64 -7.00 -15.63
C PRO A 198 0.29 -6.18 -14.75
N GLU A 199 -0.25 -5.71 -13.63
CA GLU A 199 0.46 -4.84 -12.71
C GLU A 199 1.77 -5.49 -12.19
N HIS A 200 2.72 -4.66 -11.79
CA HIS A 200 4.03 -5.11 -11.27
C HIS A 200 4.90 -5.90 -12.27
N THR A 201 4.56 -5.95 -13.54
CA THR A 201 5.43 -6.54 -14.56
C THR A 201 6.43 -5.50 -15.11
N LEU A 202 7.58 -5.95 -15.63
CA LEU A 202 8.55 -5.04 -16.27
C LEU A 202 7.92 -4.32 -17.48
N GLU A 203 7.00 -4.99 -18.17
CA GLU A 203 6.25 -4.43 -19.29
C GLU A 203 5.33 -3.30 -18.84
N ALA A 204 4.63 -3.46 -17.69
CA ALA A 204 3.80 -2.42 -17.11
C ALA A 204 4.63 -1.19 -16.70
N TYR A 205 5.78 -1.39 -16.07
CA TYR A 205 6.68 -0.30 -15.70
C TYR A 205 7.28 0.40 -16.93
N LYS A 206 7.73 -0.38 -17.92
CA LYS A 206 8.24 0.18 -19.16
C LYS A 206 7.19 1.00 -19.92
N ALA A 207 5.95 0.51 -19.96
CA ALA A 207 4.85 1.24 -20.57
C ALA A 207 4.55 2.54 -19.82
N ALA A 208 4.53 2.52 -18.47
CA ALA A 208 4.32 3.71 -17.66
C ALA A 208 5.39 4.77 -17.91
N ILE A 209 6.67 4.39 -17.96
CA ILE A 209 7.76 5.31 -18.29
C ILE A 209 7.57 5.90 -19.71
N ALA A 210 7.19 5.06 -20.68
CA ALA A 210 6.94 5.51 -22.05
C ALA A 210 5.72 6.45 -22.15
N GLN A 211 4.76 6.34 -21.24
CA GLN A 211 3.60 7.23 -21.12
C GLN A 211 3.93 8.54 -20.37
N GLY A 212 5.15 8.68 -19.84
CA GLY A 212 5.63 9.91 -19.21
C GLY A 212 5.52 9.91 -17.69
N ALA A 213 5.48 8.77 -17.04
CA ALA A 213 5.59 8.70 -15.59
C ALA A 213 6.99 9.15 -15.14
N ASP A 214 7.04 10.00 -14.12
CA ASP A 214 8.28 10.48 -13.51
C ASP A 214 8.85 9.46 -12.52
N PHE A 215 7.96 8.70 -11.87
CA PHE A 215 8.31 7.63 -10.94
C PHE A 215 7.51 6.37 -11.25
N ILE A 216 8.09 5.24 -10.93
CA ILE A 216 7.38 3.96 -10.83
C ILE A 216 7.33 3.55 -9.35
N GLU A 217 6.24 2.91 -8.97
CA GLU A 217 5.99 2.49 -7.59
C GLU A 217 5.72 0.98 -7.57
N PRO A 218 6.61 0.17 -6.99
CA PRO A 218 6.41 -1.26 -6.76
C PRO A 218 6.02 -1.57 -5.33
N ASP A 219 4.93 -2.31 -5.12
CA ASP A 219 4.73 -3.09 -3.90
C ASP A 219 5.70 -4.26 -3.86
N LEU A 220 6.05 -4.74 -2.69
CA LEU A 220 7.06 -5.78 -2.55
C LEU A 220 6.59 -6.93 -1.66
N ALA A 221 6.80 -8.16 -2.13
CA ALA A 221 6.72 -9.38 -1.35
C ALA A 221 8.09 -10.07 -1.30
N ILE A 222 8.27 -11.04 -0.41
CA ILE A 222 9.54 -11.74 -0.23
C ILE A 222 9.40 -13.22 -0.58
N THR A 223 10.42 -13.78 -1.23
CA THR A 223 10.54 -15.22 -1.52
C THR A 223 11.24 -15.99 -0.39
N SER A 224 11.21 -17.32 -0.43
CA SER A 224 11.85 -18.19 0.57
C SER A 224 13.39 -18.01 0.64
N ASP A 225 14.01 -17.61 -0.45
CA ASP A 225 15.45 -17.34 -0.55
C ASP A 225 15.80 -15.86 -0.33
N GLY A 226 14.82 -15.04 0.11
CA GLY A 226 15.03 -13.66 0.55
C GLY A 226 15.11 -12.63 -0.57
N VAL A 227 14.63 -12.95 -1.77
CA VAL A 227 14.55 -12.01 -2.89
C VAL A 227 13.25 -11.21 -2.78
N LEU A 228 13.34 -9.88 -2.88
CA LEU A 228 12.18 -9.00 -2.98
C LEU A 228 11.64 -9.04 -4.42
N ILE A 229 10.37 -9.36 -4.57
CA ILE A 229 9.66 -9.39 -5.84
C ILE A 229 8.61 -8.28 -5.89
N ALA A 230 8.37 -7.71 -7.06
CA ALA A 230 7.34 -6.70 -7.26
C ALA A 230 5.96 -7.38 -7.27
N ARG A 231 5.20 -7.17 -6.17
CA ARG A 231 3.90 -7.79 -5.99
C ARG A 231 3.14 -7.18 -4.80
N HIS A 232 1.85 -6.88 -5.01
CA HIS A 232 0.99 -6.33 -3.96
C HIS A 232 0.70 -7.36 -2.86
N GLU A 233 0.18 -8.53 -3.24
CA GLU A 233 -0.19 -9.56 -2.27
C GLU A 233 0.98 -10.52 -1.99
N PRO A 234 1.15 -11.02 -0.77
CA PRO A 234 2.09 -12.09 -0.48
C PRO A 234 1.66 -13.43 -1.09
N THR A 235 0.40 -13.55 -1.55
CA THR A 235 -0.12 -14.73 -2.23
C THR A 235 0.07 -14.62 -3.74
N LEU A 236 0.44 -15.71 -4.41
CA LEU A 236 0.53 -15.84 -5.87
C LEU A 236 -0.84 -16.10 -6.50
N ALA A 237 -1.70 -16.79 -5.80
CA ALA A 237 -3.13 -16.95 -6.04
C ALA A 237 -3.80 -17.33 -4.74
N GLN A 238 -5.05 -16.94 -4.55
CA GLN A 238 -5.87 -17.31 -3.41
C GLN A 238 -6.97 -18.27 -3.81
N VAL A 239 -7.41 -19.09 -2.84
CA VAL A 239 -8.51 -20.04 -3.02
C VAL A 239 -9.60 -19.78 -2.00
N GLU A 240 -10.82 -20.19 -2.33
CA GLU A 240 -11.95 -20.13 -1.43
C GLU A 240 -11.78 -21.09 -0.25
N LEU A 241 -12.22 -20.65 0.93
CA LEU A 241 -12.27 -21.47 2.14
C LEU A 241 -13.73 -21.61 2.60
N ASP A 242 -14.03 -22.73 3.23
CA ASP A 242 -15.30 -22.94 3.91
C ASP A 242 -15.36 -22.21 5.27
N GLU A 243 -16.49 -22.32 5.97
CA GLU A 243 -16.72 -21.74 7.29
C GLU A 243 -15.78 -22.27 8.40
N ASN A 244 -15.09 -23.38 8.14
CA ASN A 244 -14.11 -23.98 9.07
C ASN A 244 -12.67 -23.61 8.69
N GLY A 245 -12.47 -22.85 7.60
CA GLY A 245 -11.16 -22.47 7.07
C GLY A 245 -10.49 -23.59 6.24
N GLU A 246 -11.25 -24.56 5.74
CA GLU A 246 -10.76 -25.62 4.84
C GLU A 246 -10.92 -25.20 3.38
N ILE A 247 -9.99 -25.62 2.51
CA ILE A 247 -9.99 -25.27 1.09
C ILE A 247 -11.21 -25.86 0.39
N LEU A 248 -11.99 -25.02 -0.28
CA LEU A 248 -13.12 -25.46 -1.09
C LEU A 248 -12.63 -26.02 -2.43
N LEU A 249 -13.23 -27.16 -2.83
CA LEU A 249 -12.95 -27.83 -4.08
C LEU A 249 -14.18 -27.79 -5.00
N ASP A 250 -13.94 -27.72 -6.30
CA ASP A 250 -14.98 -27.89 -7.32
C ASP A 250 -15.42 -29.34 -7.48
N ASP A 251 -16.38 -29.63 -8.38
CA ASP A 251 -16.91 -30.95 -8.64
C ASP A 251 -15.85 -31.94 -9.20
N ASP A 252 -14.76 -31.45 -9.75
CA ASP A 252 -13.63 -32.21 -10.28
C ASP A 252 -12.52 -32.43 -9.24
N GLY A 253 -12.65 -31.80 -8.06
CA GLY A 253 -11.70 -31.90 -6.95
C GLY A 253 -10.54 -30.90 -7.02
N ASN A 254 -10.64 -29.83 -7.84
CA ASN A 254 -9.65 -28.77 -7.90
C ASN A 254 -10.00 -27.65 -6.92
N PRO A 255 -8.99 -26.94 -6.37
CA PRO A 255 -9.23 -25.76 -5.54
C PRO A 255 -9.98 -24.66 -6.30
N ILE A 256 -11.00 -24.07 -5.68
CA ILE A 256 -11.71 -22.94 -6.27
C ILE A 256 -10.85 -21.68 -6.09
N VAL A 257 -10.27 -21.19 -7.18
CA VAL A 257 -9.44 -19.98 -7.18
C VAL A 257 -10.32 -18.75 -7.09
N LYS A 258 -9.98 -17.82 -6.20
CA LYS A 258 -10.66 -16.52 -6.09
C LYS A 258 -10.41 -15.67 -7.34
N GLN A 259 -11.50 -15.10 -7.87
CA GLN A 259 -11.46 -14.24 -9.06
C GLN A 259 -11.29 -12.75 -8.72
N ASP A 260 -11.52 -12.38 -7.47
CA ASP A 260 -11.51 -11.01 -6.97
C ASP A 260 -10.19 -10.59 -6.29
N SER A 261 -9.19 -11.48 -6.26
CA SER A 261 -7.90 -11.17 -5.66
C SER A 261 -7.14 -10.14 -6.51
N THR A 262 -6.51 -9.19 -5.85
CA THR A 262 -5.80 -8.06 -6.47
C THR A 262 -4.66 -8.48 -7.37
N LEU A 263 -4.18 -9.70 -7.28
CA LEU A 263 -3.20 -10.25 -8.22
C LEU A 263 -3.29 -11.75 -8.25
N THR A 264 -3.60 -12.25 -9.40
CA THR A 264 -3.50 -13.69 -9.64
C THR A 264 -2.35 -14.00 -10.58
N THR A 265 -1.96 -15.25 -10.58
CA THR A 265 -0.96 -15.82 -11.48
C THR A 265 -1.46 -17.15 -12.00
N ASN A 266 -0.71 -17.77 -12.91
CA ASN A 266 -0.99 -19.11 -13.38
C ASN A 266 -0.59 -20.23 -12.40
N VAL A 267 -0.16 -19.91 -11.18
CA VAL A 267 0.40 -20.92 -10.23
C VAL A 267 -0.55 -22.06 -9.95
N ALA A 268 -1.85 -21.79 -9.90
CA ALA A 268 -2.88 -22.81 -9.67
C ALA A 268 -2.98 -23.85 -10.83
N ASP A 269 -2.53 -23.48 -12.02
CA ASP A 269 -2.52 -24.34 -13.20
C ASP A 269 -1.21 -25.12 -13.38
N LEU A 270 -0.25 -24.95 -12.43
CA LEU A 270 1.06 -25.59 -12.47
C LEU A 270 1.10 -26.82 -11.56
N PRO A 271 1.00 -28.05 -12.09
CA PRO A 271 0.92 -29.25 -11.27
C PRO A 271 2.12 -29.49 -10.35
N GLU A 272 3.30 -28.98 -10.74
CA GLU A 272 4.53 -29.07 -9.94
C GLU A 272 4.46 -28.31 -8.63
N PHE A 273 3.51 -27.36 -8.48
CA PHE A 273 3.32 -26.56 -7.27
C PHE A 273 2.01 -26.88 -6.52
N ALA A 274 1.30 -27.93 -6.92
CA ALA A 274 0.06 -28.30 -6.27
C ALA A 274 0.23 -28.64 -4.78
N ASP A 275 1.38 -29.18 -4.39
CA ASP A 275 1.71 -29.55 -3.01
C ASP A 275 2.07 -28.34 -2.12
N ARG A 276 2.21 -27.15 -2.70
CA ARG A 276 2.47 -25.89 -1.97
C ARG A 276 1.21 -25.10 -1.63
N LEU A 277 0.05 -25.56 -2.11
CA LEU A 277 -1.22 -24.99 -1.69
C LEU A 277 -1.42 -25.22 -0.18
N THR A 278 -1.63 -24.14 0.56
CA THR A 278 -1.76 -24.20 2.01
C THR A 278 -2.68 -23.10 2.54
N VAL A 279 -3.03 -23.19 3.81
CA VAL A 279 -3.76 -22.14 4.53
C VAL A 279 -2.82 -21.52 5.56
N LYS A 280 -2.62 -20.22 5.48
CA LYS A 280 -1.86 -19.42 6.45
C LYS A 280 -2.73 -18.33 7.04
N SER A 281 -2.28 -17.71 8.11
CA SER A 281 -2.92 -16.53 8.67
C SER A 281 -2.24 -15.29 8.09
N LEU A 282 -2.98 -14.52 7.29
CA LEU A 282 -2.58 -13.16 6.90
C LEU A 282 -3.38 -12.17 7.74
N ASP A 283 -2.71 -11.33 8.50
CA ASP A 283 -3.33 -10.32 9.39
C ASP A 283 -4.40 -10.87 10.32
N GLY A 284 -4.22 -12.12 10.74
CA GLY A 284 -5.15 -12.83 11.61
C GLY A 284 -6.32 -13.52 10.87
N VAL A 285 -6.39 -13.39 9.54
CA VAL A 285 -7.41 -14.04 8.70
C VAL A 285 -6.86 -15.32 8.09
N PRO A 286 -7.55 -16.48 8.21
CA PRO A 286 -7.21 -17.67 7.45
C PRO A 286 -7.29 -17.38 5.95
N THR A 287 -6.18 -17.55 5.25
CA THR A 287 -6.08 -17.33 3.81
C THR A 287 -5.53 -18.56 3.14
N GLY A 288 -6.30 -19.15 2.23
CA GLY A 288 -5.87 -20.29 1.42
C GLY A 288 -5.21 -19.82 0.12
N GLY A 289 -4.09 -20.42 -0.24
CA GLY A 289 -3.41 -20.05 -1.48
C GLY A 289 -1.98 -20.55 -1.59
N TRP A 290 -1.29 -20.05 -2.59
CA TRP A 290 0.15 -20.21 -2.80
C TRP A 290 0.85 -18.92 -2.37
N PHE A 291 1.80 -19.02 -1.45
CA PHE A 291 2.45 -17.84 -0.86
C PHE A 291 3.86 -17.66 -1.43
N ALA A 292 4.22 -16.44 -1.82
CA ALA A 292 5.53 -16.13 -2.41
C ALA A 292 6.70 -16.61 -1.53
N GLU A 293 6.55 -16.54 -0.21
CA GLU A 293 7.55 -16.99 0.77
C GLU A 293 7.82 -18.50 0.78
N ASP A 294 7.00 -19.29 0.09
CA ASP A 294 7.16 -20.75 -0.04
C ASP A 294 7.92 -21.11 -1.34
N PHE A 295 8.29 -20.13 -2.16
CA PHE A 295 8.96 -20.30 -3.44
C PHE A 295 10.31 -19.60 -3.46
N THR A 296 11.30 -20.18 -4.14
CA THR A 296 12.51 -19.45 -4.51
C THR A 296 12.21 -18.50 -5.67
N PHE A 297 13.01 -17.46 -5.83
CA PHE A 297 12.86 -16.55 -6.98
C PHE A 297 13.09 -17.27 -8.32
N GLU A 298 14.03 -18.23 -8.38
CA GLU A 298 14.28 -19.03 -9.58
C GLU A 298 13.01 -19.80 -10.02
N GLU A 299 12.29 -20.45 -9.08
CA GLU A 299 11.04 -21.15 -9.39
C GLU A 299 9.97 -20.20 -9.94
N LEU A 300 9.82 -19.01 -9.34
CA LEU A 300 8.88 -18.01 -9.82
C LEU A 300 9.26 -17.50 -11.22
N GLU A 301 10.52 -17.16 -11.42
CA GLU A 301 11.00 -16.63 -12.69
C GLU A 301 10.85 -17.64 -13.84
N GLU A 302 11.11 -18.93 -13.59
CA GLU A 302 11.01 -19.96 -14.60
C GLU A 302 9.57 -20.29 -14.99
N SER A 303 8.67 -20.46 -14.02
CA SER A 303 7.37 -21.09 -14.24
C SER A 303 6.17 -20.17 -14.05
N VAL A 304 6.21 -19.23 -13.11
CA VAL A 304 5.03 -18.43 -12.76
C VAL A 304 4.90 -17.20 -13.65
N ARG A 305 3.65 -16.91 -14.07
CA ARG A 305 3.32 -15.78 -14.94
C ARG A 305 2.18 -14.96 -14.33
N ALA A 306 2.27 -13.65 -14.50
CA ALA A 306 1.26 -12.70 -14.05
C ALA A 306 -0.02 -12.79 -14.87
N ARG A 307 -1.16 -12.57 -14.22
CA ARG A 307 -2.49 -12.46 -14.81
C ARG A 307 -3.19 -11.19 -14.34
N GLN A 308 -4.08 -10.66 -15.14
CA GLN A 308 -5.01 -9.63 -14.73
C GLN A 308 -6.00 -10.19 -13.69
N SER A 309 -6.23 -9.43 -12.64
CA SER A 309 -7.06 -9.87 -11.52
C SER A 309 -8.47 -9.28 -11.52
N ARG A 310 -8.77 -8.37 -12.45
CA ARG A 310 -10.04 -7.63 -12.45
C ARG A 310 -10.76 -7.79 -13.78
N ASP A 311 -12.04 -8.14 -13.74
CA ASP A 311 -12.90 -8.41 -14.90
C ASP A 311 -12.95 -7.29 -15.94
N PHE A 312 -12.66 -6.04 -15.55
CA PHE A 312 -12.67 -4.90 -16.47
C PHE A 312 -11.33 -4.68 -17.19
N ARG A 313 -10.29 -5.44 -16.86
CA ARG A 313 -8.97 -5.36 -17.53
C ARG A 313 -8.87 -6.41 -18.61
N ASP A 314 -8.15 -6.09 -19.69
CA ASP A 314 -7.97 -7.00 -20.83
C ASP A 314 -7.07 -8.18 -20.46
N PRO A 315 -7.54 -9.43 -20.54
CA PRO A 315 -6.74 -10.62 -20.27
C PRO A 315 -5.76 -10.98 -21.39
N ALA A 316 -5.62 -10.15 -22.43
CA ALA A 316 -4.78 -10.45 -23.60
C ALA A 316 -3.30 -10.70 -23.25
N PHE A 317 -2.85 -10.25 -22.09
CA PHE A 317 -1.49 -10.40 -21.61
C PHE A 317 -1.33 -11.44 -20.48
N ASP A 318 -2.38 -12.16 -20.14
CA ASP A 318 -2.32 -13.23 -19.14
C ASP A 318 -1.32 -14.30 -19.55
N ASP A 319 -0.56 -14.81 -18.56
CA ASP A 319 0.46 -15.86 -18.72
C ASP A 319 1.67 -15.51 -19.61
N LEU A 320 1.80 -14.24 -20.01
CA LEU A 320 2.91 -13.81 -20.87
C LEU A 320 4.11 -13.29 -20.09
N PHE A 321 3.86 -12.52 -18.99
CA PHE A 321 4.90 -11.77 -18.30
C PHE A 321 5.27 -12.40 -16.97
N LYS A 322 6.54 -12.23 -16.60
CA LYS A 322 7.12 -12.73 -15.36
C LYS A 322 6.81 -11.79 -14.20
N ILE A 323 6.93 -12.31 -12.98
CA ILE A 323 7.01 -11.51 -11.76
C ILE A 323 8.47 -11.09 -11.59
N PRO A 324 8.81 -9.79 -11.65
CA PRO A 324 10.19 -9.35 -11.55
C PRO A 324 10.66 -9.24 -10.10
N SER A 325 11.97 -9.36 -9.89
CA SER A 325 12.58 -8.92 -8.65
C SER A 325 12.71 -7.39 -8.62
N LEU A 326 12.83 -6.81 -7.42
CA LEU A 326 13.13 -5.39 -7.25
C LEU A 326 14.46 -5.02 -7.95
N GLU A 327 15.47 -5.91 -7.96
CA GLU A 327 16.72 -5.68 -8.69
C GLU A 327 16.44 -5.49 -10.19
N GLN A 328 15.60 -6.34 -10.77
CA GLN A 328 15.23 -6.22 -12.20
C GLN A 328 14.45 -4.96 -12.51
N VAL A 329 13.57 -4.52 -11.59
CA VAL A 329 12.85 -3.24 -11.73
C VAL A 329 13.84 -2.06 -11.71
N ILE A 330 14.79 -2.05 -10.80
CA ILE A 330 15.84 -1.03 -10.73
C ILE A 330 16.73 -1.05 -11.98
N GLU A 331 17.12 -2.25 -12.47
CA GLU A 331 17.88 -2.40 -13.70
C GLU A 331 17.12 -1.82 -14.92
N LEU A 332 15.81 -2.04 -14.98
CA LEU A 332 14.97 -1.45 -16.03
C LEU A 332 15.03 0.09 -16.02
N VAL A 333 14.86 0.71 -14.84
CA VAL A 333 14.92 2.17 -14.71
C VAL A 333 16.30 2.69 -15.14
N GLN A 334 17.37 2.09 -14.64
CA GLN A 334 18.76 2.48 -15.00
C GLN A 334 19.03 2.32 -16.51
N GLN A 335 18.48 1.29 -17.13
CA GLN A 335 18.59 1.11 -18.58
C GLN A 335 17.88 2.23 -19.32
N VAL A 336 16.64 2.56 -18.94
CA VAL A 336 15.85 3.63 -19.58
C VAL A 336 16.55 4.99 -19.40
N GLU A 337 17.07 5.28 -18.20
CA GLU A 337 17.84 6.51 -17.96
C GLU A 337 19.09 6.58 -18.90
N ALA A 338 19.78 5.48 -19.06
CA ALA A 338 20.96 5.41 -19.92
C ALA A 338 20.64 5.60 -21.41
N GLU A 339 19.48 5.12 -21.85
CA GLU A 339 19.02 5.20 -23.25
C GLU A 339 18.42 6.57 -23.58
N THR A 340 17.68 7.17 -22.66
CA THR A 340 16.91 8.41 -22.89
C THR A 340 17.57 9.66 -22.32
N GLY A 341 18.43 9.54 -21.34
CA GLY A 341 19.02 10.66 -20.57
C GLY A 341 18.02 11.36 -19.65
N VAL A 342 16.84 10.78 -19.44
CA VAL A 342 15.83 11.22 -18.48
C VAL A 342 16.15 10.58 -17.14
N GLN A 343 16.26 11.40 -16.09
CA GLN A 343 16.43 10.97 -14.69
C GLN A 343 15.12 11.04 -13.98
#